data_476f1648032d23d18c2ea0a216f75ee1
#
_entry.id   476f1648032d23d18c2ea0a216f75ee1
#
_cell.length_a   1.000
_cell.length_b   1.000
_cell.length_c   1.000
_cell.angle_alpha   90.00
_cell.angle_beta   90.00
_cell.angle_gamma   90.00
#
_symmetry.space_group_name_H-M   'P 1'
#
loop_
_entity.id
_entity.type
_entity.pdbx_description
1 polymer ?
#
loop_
_entity_poly.entity_id
_entity_poly.type
_entity_poly.pdbx_seq_one_letter_code
_entity_poly.pdbx_strand_id
1 'polypeptide(L)'
;MKLLLFILAVFTSLSLHSAEPPREGKKQPKPIRSYRDVLAVIPKDLEPEMARDWSAAQKEVANGLLKKKLVEAKRPMRLRFKVHGVDYWERFTVWSHLPADEGYAIRVFAGAWKDKDMLPKLATLRKGDLIEMTGVCDLAKFENLWNTDSLSLGIGEASFIKLLPNGKPAPEPEKMPVKVVSAVYGSGTHFADVTERVKNLLAEPGAQFIANPPWLGADPTPGWNKTLVIVHEVKGKRCVFTAGENGEVSAARLLK
;
A
#
# COMPACT_ATOMS: atom_id res chain seq x y z
N MET A 1 82.74 7.09 -6.52
CA MET A 1 81.57 6.58 -5.83
C MET A 1 80.93 7.74 -5.10
N LYS A 2 79.85 8.29 -5.63
CA LYS A 2 79.05 9.37 -4.99
C LYS A 2 77.70 8.81 -4.60
N LEU A 3 77.46 8.76 -3.30
CA LEU A 3 76.23 8.30 -2.68
C LEU A 3 75.19 9.44 -2.74
N LEU A 4 74.15 9.29 -3.45
CA LEU A 4 73.03 10.26 -3.55
C LEU A 4 71.93 9.88 -2.53
N LEU A 5 71.81 10.70 -1.49
CA LEU A 5 70.75 10.58 -0.48
C LEU A 5 69.52 11.22 -1.03
N PHE A 6 68.41 10.43 -1.24
CA PHE A 6 67.08 10.95 -1.53
C PHE A 6 66.35 11.18 -0.20
N ILE A 7 66.11 12.42 0.13
CA ILE A 7 65.26 12.81 1.26
C ILE A 7 63.81 12.88 0.70
N LEU A 8 62.97 11.93 1.11
CA LEU A 8 61.55 11.92 0.80
C LEU A 8 60.83 12.78 1.84
N ALA A 9 60.44 14.00 1.44
CA ALA A 9 59.61 14.87 2.27
C ALA A 9 58.15 14.43 2.17
N VAL A 10 57.65 13.81 3.22
CA VAL A 10 56.21 13.49 3.35
C VAL A 10 55.49 14.75 3.81
N PHE A 11 54.81 15.41 2.86
CA PHE A 11 53.83 16.46 3.19
C PHE A 11 52.56 15.82 3.71
N THR A 12 52.39 15.76 5.01
CA THR A 12 51.08 15.50 5.63
C THR A 12 50.23 16.75 5.54
N SER A 13 49.38 16.84 4.53
CA SER A 13 48.34 17.86 4.46
C SER A 13 47.26 17.55 5.53
N LEU A 14 47.33 18.25 6.66
CA LEU A 14 46.18 18.32 7.59
C LEU A 14 45.05 19.07 6.89
N SER A 15 44.10 18.32 6.36
CA SER A 15 42.82 18.88 5.97
C SER A 15 42.06 19.30 7.24
N LEU A 16 42.09 20.57 7.56
CA LEU A 16 41.17 21.17 8.51
C LEU A 16 39.75 20.98 7.94
N HIS A 17 39.08 19.93 8.36
CA HIS A 17 37.64 19.83 8.19
C HIS A 17 37.01 20.91 9.07
N SER A 18 36.70 22.04 8.45
CA SER A 18 35.80 23.02 9.03
C SER A 18 34.48 22.30 9.27
N ALA A 19 34.17 21.98 10.52
CA ALA A 19 32.87 21.44 10.91
C ALA A 19 31.83 22.51 10.54
N GLU A 20 31.04 22.24 9.50
CA GLU A 20 29.82 23.05 9.23
C GLU A 20 29.02 23.09 10.54
N PRO A 21 28.53 24.26 10.96
CA PRO A 21 27.64 24.35 12.11
C PRO A 21 26.44 23.45 11.89
N PRO A 22 25.93 22.77 12.93
CA PRO A 22 24.78 21.88 12.79
C PRO A 22 23.64 22.66 12.14
N ARG A 23 23.25 22.24 10.95
CA ARG A 23 22.10 22.83 10.23
C ARG A 23 20.92 22.76 11.17
N GLU A 24 20.38 23.91 11.56
CA GLU A 24 19.16 23.99 12.34
C GLU A 24 18.15 23.03 11.75
N GLY A 25 17.73 22.04 12.52
CA GLY A 25 16.86 20.97 12.07
C GLY A 25 15.56 21.58 11.55
N LYS A 26 15.39 21.61 10.23
CA LYS A 26 14.13 22.02 9.61
C LYS A 26 13.03 21.20 10.28
N LYS A 27 12.17 21.86 11.08
CA LYS A 27 11.03 21.23 11.73
C LYS A 27 10.29 20.41 10.68
N GLN A 28 10.24 19.10 10.87
CA GLN A 28 9.52 18.25 9.92
C GLN A 28 8.07 18.73 9.81
N PRO A 29 7.54 18.86 8.61
CA PRO A 29 6.18 19.33 8.42
C PRO A 29 5.20 18.37 9.11
N LYS A 30 4.19 18.94 9.79
CA LYS A 30 3.16 18.13 10.44
C LYS A 30 2.51 17.17 9.45
N PRO A 31 2.27 15.91 9.82
CA PRO A 31 1.64 14.94 8.94
C PRO A 31 0.18 15.35 8.65
N ILE A 32 -0.27 15.06 7.44
CA ILE A 32 -1.67 15.15 7.03
C ILE A 32 -2.43 14.04 7.77
N ARG A 33 -3.43 14.40 8.58
CA ARG A 33 -4.22 13.46 9.38
C ARG A 33 -5.68 13.37 8.95
N SER A 34 -6.13 14.32 8.16
CA SER A 34 -7.49 14.40 7.65
C SER A 34 -7.51 15.08 6.27
N TYR A 35 -8.60 14.95 5.55
CA TYR A 35 -8.80 15.69 4.32
C TYR A 35 -8.84 17.22 4.54
N ARG A 36 -9.25 17.67 5.72
CA ARG A 36 -9.22 19.08 6.10
C ARG A 36 -7.81 19.65 6.14
N ASP A 37 -6.82 18.85 6.52
CA ASP A 37 -5.41 19.26 6.43
C ASP A 37 -4.96 19.42 4.97
N VAL A 38 -5.59 18.68 4.04
CA VAL A 38 -5.38 18.83 2.60
C VAL A 38 -6.01 20.10 2.10
N LEU A 39 -7.27 20.37 2.47
CA LEU A 39 -7.99 21.60 2.08
C LEU A 39 -7.31 22.86 2.63
N ALA A 40 -6.73 22.78 3.81
CA ALA A 40 -6.05 23.91 4.45
C ALA A 40 -4.86 24.48 3.66
N VAL A 41 -4.40 23.82 2.59
CA VAL A 41 -3.38 24.37 1.69
C VAL A 41 -3.97 25.22 0.57
N ILE A 42 -5.28 25.16 0.39
CA ILE A 42 -6.04 25.93 -0.60
C ILE A 42 -6.48 27.25 0.05
N PRO A 43 -6.31 28.40 -0.60
CA PRO A 43 -6.85 29.66 -0.12
C PRO A 43 -8.37 29.56 0.10
N LYS A 44 -8.86 30.21 1.16
CA LYS A 44 -10.29 30.12 1.52
C LYS A 44 -11.24 30.64 0.45
N ASP A 45 -10.81 31.62 -0.32
CA ASP A 45 -11.53 32.17 -1.47
C ASP A 45 -11.61 31.20 -2.67
N LEU A 46 -10.78 30.16 -2.66
CA LEU A 46 -10.79 29.07 -3.63
C LEU A 46 -11.30 27.75 -3.01
N GLU A 47 -11.65 27.72 -1.72
CA GLU A 47 -12.18 26.53 -1.08
C GLU A 47 -13.63 26.31 -1.56
N PRO A 48 -13.96 25.17 -2.21
CA PRO A 48 -15.30 24.95 -2.69
C PRO A 48 -16.22 24.56 -1.56
N GLU A 49 -17.42 25.08 -1.52
CA GLU A 49 -18.49 24.48 -0.72
C GLU A 49 -18.82 23.08 -1.25
N MET A 50 -18.79 22.93 -2.58
CA MET A 50 -18.89 21.65 -3.29
C MET A 50 -17.91 21.64 -4.47
N ALA A 51 -17.26 20.52 -4.76
CA ALA A 51 -16.32 20.41 -5.89
C ALA A 51 -16.96 20.72 -7.25
N ARG A 52 -18.28 20.53 -7.39
CA ARG A 52 -19.05 20.89 -8.58
C ARG A 52 -19.17 22.40 -8.83
N ASP A 53 -19.02 23.20 -7.77
CA ASP A 53 -19.18 24.64 -7.82
C ASP A 53 -17.96 25.34 -8.43
N TRP A 54 -16.88 24.60 -8.59
CA TRP A 54 -15.67 25.13 -9.21
C TRP A 54 -15.72 25.13 -10.73
N SER A 55 -15.32 26.24 -11.32
CA SER A 55 -14.96 26.26 -12.73
C SER A 55 -13.73 25.38 -13.00
N ALA A 56 -13.55 24.98 -14.25
CA ALA A 56 -12.35 24.21 -14.64
C ALA A 56 -11.04 24.95 -14.28
N ALA A 57 -11.01 26.27 -14.42
CA ALA A 57 -9.85 27.10 -14.07
C ALA A 57 -9.56 27.09 -12.56
N GLN A 58 -10.59 27.18 -11.73
CA GLN A 58 -10.42 27.10 -10.27
C GLN A 58 -9.93 25.71 -9.83
N LYS A 59 -10.46 24.63 -10.42
CA LYS A 59 -9.97 23.25 -10.18
C LYS A 59 -8.49 23.12 -10.55
N GLU A 60 -8.07 23.68 -11.68
CA GLU A 60 -6.68 23.63 -12.13
C GLU A 60 -5.74 24.37 -11.16
N VAL A 61 -6.12 25.57 -10.72
CA VAL A 61 -5.34 26.35 -9.75
C VAL A 61 -5.22 25.58 -8.42
N ALA A 62 -6.32 25.03 -7.91
CA ALA A 62 -6.33 24.26 -6.67
C ALA A 62 -5.46 22.99 -6.80
N ASN A 63 -5.59 22.26 -7.89
CA ASN A 63 -4.78 21.07 -8.16
C ASN A 63 -3.29 21.40 -8.26
N GLY A 64 -2.93 22.53 -8.88
CA GLY A 64 -1.56 23.03 -8.90
C GLY A 64 -0.99 23.30 -7.50
N LEU A 65 -1.80 23.90 -6.62
CA LEU A 65 -1.42 24.13 -5.22
C LEU A 65 -1.26 22.83 -4.44
N LEU A 66 -2.21 21.88 -4.57
CA LEU A 66 -2.14 20.59 -3.93
C LEU A 66 -0.89 19.82 -4.39
N LYS A 67 -0.63 19.77 -5.69
CA LYS A 67 0.55 19.13 -6.26
C LYS A 67 1.83 19.72 -5.66
N LYS A 68 2.01 21.04 -5.72
CA LYS A 68 3.21 21.73 -5.26
C LYS A 68 3.43 21.60 -3.74
N LYS A 69 2.38 21.81 -2.94
CA LYS A 69 2.51 21.88 -1.47
C LYS A 69 2.44 20.53 -0.78
N LEU A 70 1.86 19.53 -1.40
CA LEU A 70 1.66 18.20 -0.79
C LEU A 70 2.46 17.11 -1.50
N VAL A 71 2.29 16.95 -2.81
CA VAL A 71 2.87 15.85 -3.57
C VAL A 71 4.38 16.07 -3.80
N GLU A 72 4.77 17.19 -4.39
CA GLU A 72 6.19 17.51 -4.64
C GLU A 72 6.98 17.69 -3.34
N ALA A 73 6.32 18.21 -2.31
CA ALA A 73 6.90 18.34 -0.97
C ALA A 73 6.94 17.00 -0.20
N LYS A 74 6.45 15.90 -0.76
CA LYS A 74 6.35 14.58 -0.11
C LYS A 74 5.83 14.68 1.32
N ARG A 75 4.72 15.41 1.52
CA ARG A 75 4.15 15.65 2.84
C ARG A 75 3.82 14.32 3.52
N PRO A 76 4.27 14.09 4.76
CA PRO A 76 3.91 12.90 5.51
C PRO A 76 2.38 12.80 5.66
N MET A 77 1.84 11.61 5.54
CA MET A 77 0.42 11.30 5.75
C MET A 77 0.26 10.26 6.84
N ARG A 78 -0.79 10.41 7.63
CA ARG A 78 -1.23 9.44 8.63
C ARG A 78 -2.74 9.46 8.70
N LEU A 79 -3.39 8.62 7.93
CA LEU A 79 -4.85 8.58 7.81
C LEU A 79 -5.42 7.32 8.44
N ARG A 80 -6.60 7.48 9.07
CA ARG A 80 -7.40 6.37 9.58
C ARG A 80 -8.65 6.24 8.72
N PHE A 81 -8.90 5.05 8.23
CA PHE A 81 -10.10 4.78 7.43
C PHE A 81 -10.49 3.30 7.47
N LYS A 82 -11.74 3.04 7.08
CA LYS A 82 -12.23 1.68 6.86
C LYS A 82 -11.88 1.24 5.45
N VAL A 83 -11.29 0.06 5.32
CA VAL A 83 -10.98 -0.54 4.02
C VAL A 83 -12.27 -0.75 3.23
N HIS A 84 -12.34 -0.25 2.01
CA HIS A 84 -13.40 -0.56 1.08
C HIS A 84 -13.03 -1.77 0.22
N GLY A 85 -11.79 -1.84 -0.22
CA GLY A 85 -11.26 -2.96 -0.99
C GLY A 85 -9.74 -2.98 -1.05
N VAL A 86 -9.23 -4.11 -1.50
CA VAL A 86 -7.84 -4.31 -1.90
C VAL A 86 -7.89 -4.80 -3.34
N ASP A 87 -7.59 -3.92 -4.28
CA ASP A 87 -7.68 -4.21 -5.70
C ASP A 87 -6.29 -4.25 -6.35
N TYR A 88 -6.23 -4.94 -7.47
CA TYR A 88 -5.07 -4.97 -8.33
C TYR A 88 -5.41 -4.30 -9.67
N TRP A 89 -4.80 -3.15 -9.91
CA TRP A 89 -4.87 -2.49 -11.22
C TRP A 89 -3.55 -2.68 -12.00
N GLU A 90 -2.49 -2.03 -11.64
CA GLU A 90 -1.12 -2.34 -12.06
C GLU A 90 -0.29 -2.86 -10.90
N ARG A 91 -0.78 -2.67 -9.70
CA ARG A 91 -0.20 -3.00 -8.40
C ARG A 91 -1.32 -3.14 -7.38
N PHE A 92 -1.02 -3.81 -6.27
CA PHE A 92 -1.97 -3.89 -5.16
C PHE A 92 -2.16 -2.52 -4.51
N THR A 93 -3.42 -2.14 -4.34
CA THR A 93 -3.82 -0.86 -3.77
C THR A 93 -4.95 -1.09 -2.78
N VAL A 94 -4.77 -0.61 -1.56
CA VAL A 94 -5.86 -0.50 -0.58
C VAL A 94 -6.58 0.81 -0.84
N TRP A 95 -7.91 0.77 -0.91
CA TRP A 95 -8.68 1.97 -1.15
C TRP A 95 -9.89 2.10 -0.24
N SER A 96 -10.38 3.33 -0.11
CA SER A 96 -11.53 3.67 0.70
C SER A 96 -12.23 4.92 0.20
N HIS A 97 -13.48 5.06 0.66
CA HIS A 97 -14.21 6.33 0.65
C HIS A 97 -14.26 6.86 2.07
N LEU A 98 -13.84 8.09 2.27
CA LEU A 98 -14.05 8.80 3.54
C LEU A 98 -15.39 9.53 3.47
N PRO A 99 -16.13 9.62 4.58
CA PRO A 99 -17.30 10.50 4.62
C PRO A 99 -16.83 11.94 4.41
N ALA A 100 -17.51 12.64 3.52
CA ALA A 100 -17.32 14.05 3.28
C ALA A 100 -18.59 14.78 3.71
N ASP A 101 -18.43 15.80 4.53
CA ASP A 101 -19.51 16.67 4.95
C ASP A 101 -19.87 17.70 3.86
N GLU A 102 -19.09 17.75 2.77
CA GLU A 102 -19.04 18.86 1.82
C GLU A 102 -19.52 18.50 0.39
N GLY A 103 -20.33 17.46 0.25
CA GLY A 103 -21.01 17.17 -1.03
C GLY A 103 -20.14 16.61 -2.16
N TYR A 104 -18.88 16.25 -1.89
CA TYR A 104 -18.02 15.51 -2.81
C TYR A 104 -17.42 14.26 -2.14
N ALA A 105 -17.10 13.26 -2.94
CA ALA A 105 -16.51 12.03 -2.42
C ALA A 105 -15.02 12.24 -2.12
N ILE A 106 -14.56 11.76 -0.96
CA ILE A 106 -13.13 11.70 -0.66
C ILE A 106 -12.69 10.27 -0.85
N ARG A 107 -11.75 10.06 -1.77
CA ARG A 107 -11.19 8.76 -2.10
C ARG A 107 -9.75 8.69 -1.64
N VAL A 108 -9.41 7.60 -0.96
CA VAL A 108 -8.05 7.33 -0.53
C VAL A 108 -7.55 6.08 -1.24
N PHE A 109 -6.40 6.21 -1.87
CA PHE A 109 -5.67 5.12 -2.50
C PHE A 109 -4.32 5.01 -1.83
N ALA A 110 -3.99 3.85 -1.31
CA ALA A 110 -2.76 3.68 -0.55
C ALA A 110 -1.94 2.50 -1.03
N GLY A 111 -0.67 2.73 -1.16
CA GLY A 111 0.31 1.73 -1.55
C GLY A 111 0.42 1.57 -3.06
N ALA A 112 1.22 0.68 -3.43
CA ALA A 112 1.54 0.24 -4.76
C ALA A 112 2.41 -0.98 -4.59
N TRP A 113 1.95 -1.87 -3.72
CA TRP A 113 2.78 -2.96 -3.23
C TRP A 113 2.99 -4.02 -4.30
N LYS A 114 4.24 -4.21 -4.66
CA LYS A 114 4.73 -5.39 -5.36
C LYS A 114 5.55 -6.28 -4.43
N ASP A 115 5.82 -5.80 -3.22
CA ASP A 115 6.68 -6.44 -2.25
C ASP A 115 6.05 -7.74 -1.75
N LYS A 116 6.84 -8.80 -1.78
CA LYS A 116 6.43 -10.13 -1.29
C LYS A 116 6.09 -10.12 0.20
N ASP A 117 6.77 -9.29 0.99
CA ASP A 117 6.58 -9.21 2.43
C ASP A 117 5.27 -8.50 2.82
N MET A 118 4.76 -7.63 1.95
CA MET A 118 3.50 -6.93 2.18
C MET A 118 2.28 -7.74 1.74
N LEU A 119 2.42 -8.67 0.81
CA LEU A 119 1.29 -9.44 0.30
C LEU A 119 0.57 -10.26 1.38
N PRO A 120 1.25 -10.96 2.31
CA PRO A 120 0.58 -11.64 3.40
C PRO A 120 -0.24 -10.69 4.26
N LYS A 121 0.30 -9.50 4.56
CA LYS A 121 -0.41 -8.47 5.33
C LYS A 121 -1.64 -7.94 4.58
N LEU A 122 -1.51 -7.68 3.27
CA LEU A 122 -2.65 -7.26 2.44
C LEU A 122 -3.75 -8.34 2.41
N ALA A 123 -3.36 -9.62 2.34
CA ALA A 123 -4.28 -10.74 2.37
C ALA A 123 -5.07 -10.85 3.69
N THR A 124 -4.65 -10.18 4.76
CA THR A 124 -5.41 -10.12 6.01
C THR A 124 -6.49 -9.03 6.03
N LEU A 125 -6.46 -8.09 5.08
CA LEU A 125 -7.40 -6.98 5.06
C LEU A 125 -8.76 -7.41 4.50
N ARG A 126 -9.82 -6.95 5.16
CA ARG A 126 -11.21 -7.17 4.77
C ARG A 126 -11.93 -5.84 4.63
N LYS A 127 -12.96 -5.82 3.80
CA LYS A 127 -13.89 -4.69 3.73
C LYS A 127 -14.45 -4.39 5.12
N GLY A 128 -14.33 -3.14 5.53
CA GLY A 128 -14.76 -2.67 6.85
C GLY A 128 -13.69 -2.70 7.93
N ASP A 129 -12.54 -3.33 7.72
CA ASP A 129 -11.41 -3.24 8.66
C ASP A 129 -11.00 -1.78 8.87
N LEU A 130 -10.88 -1.37 10.11
CA LEU A 130 -10.31 -0.06 10.45
C LEU A 130 -8.79 -0.19 10.43
N ILE A 131 -8.14 0.66 9.65
CA ILE A 131 -6.68 0.72 9.56
C ILE A 131 -6.16 2.13 9.80
N GLU A 132 -4.93 2.23 10.28
CA GLU A 132 -4.14 3.46 10.23
C GLU A 132 -3.05 3.26 9.17
N MET A 133 -3.06 4.11 8.17
CA MET A 133 -2.12 4.10 7.06
C MET A 133 -1.14 5.27 7.22
N THR A 134 0.14 4.99 7.05
CA THR A 134 1.21 5.99 7.06
C THR A 134 2.00 5.93 5.77
N GLY A 135 2.52 7.06 5.33
CA GLY A 135 3.32 7.18 4.11
C GLY A 135 3.54 8.64 3.72
N VAL A 136 3.75 8.88 2.45
CA VAL A 136 3.89 10.23 1.88
C VAL A 136 2.76 10.52 0.90
N CYS A 137 2.38 11.79 0.77
CA CYS A 137 1.41 12.21 -0.24
C CYS A 137 2.02 12.07 -1.64
N ASP A 138 1.47 11.18 -2.46
CA ASP A 138 1.86 10.98 -3.87
C ASP A 138 0.78 11.40 -4.86
N LEU A 139 -0.45 11.60 -4.38
CA LEU A 139 -1.57 12.14 -5.13
C LEU A 139 -2.41 13.02 -4.23
N ALA A 140 -2.76 14.21 -4.71
CA ALA A 140 -3.81 15.04 -4.12
C ALA A 140 -4.41 15.89 -5.24
N LYS A 141 -5.64 15.58 -5.65
CA LYS A 141 -6.31 16.33 -6.71
C LYS A 141 -7.83 16.21 -6.65
N PHE A 142 -8.49 17.26 -7.10
CA PHE A 142 -9.91 17.22 -7.44
C PHE A 142 -10.09 16.70 -8.84
N GLU A 143 -10.92 15.70 -9.01
CA GLU A 143 -11.21 15.07 -10.29
C GLU A 143 -12.62 14.51 -10.33
N ASN A 144 -13.13 14.29 -11.53
CA ASN A 144 -14.36 13.54 -11.73
C ASN A 144 -14.00 12.09 -12.03
N LEU A 145 -14.29 11.20 -11.08
CA LEU A 145 -14.09 9.77 -11.23
C LEU A 145 -15.44 9.07 -11.16
N TRP A 146 -15.70 8.24 -12.17
CA TRP A 146 -16.96 7.48 -12.28
C TRP A 146 -18.21 8.35 -12.15
N ASN A 147 -18.19 9.52 -12.83
CA ASN A 147 -19.23 10.55 -12.80
C ASN A 147 -19.51 11.16 -11.41
N THR A 148 -18.53 11.10 -10.53
CA THR A 148 -18.62 11.70 -9.19
C THR A 148 -17.44 12.64 -8.99
N ASP A 149 -17.73 13.90 -8.65
CA ASP A 149 -16.69 14.83 -8.21
C ASP A 149 -16.08 14.34 -6.91
N SER A 150 -14.76 14.28 -6.87
CA SER A 150 -14.04 13.71 -5.75
C SER A 150 -12.69 14.39 -5.52
N LEU A 151 -12.30 14.42 -4.25
CA LEU A 151 -10.92 14.65 -3.85
C LEU A 151 -10.22 13.28 -3.76
N SER A 152 -9.29 13.04 -4.66
CA SER A 152 -8.47 11.82 -4.64
C SER A 152 -7.18 12.06 -3.90
N LEU A 153 -6.91 11.20 -2.91
CA LEU A 153 -5.71 11.22 -2.07
C LEU A 153 -4.93 9.93 -2.25
N GLY A 154 -3.67 10.03 -2.64
CA GLY A 154 -2.74 8.90 -2.73
C GLY A 154 -1.73 8.92 -1.59
N ILE A 155 -1.45 7.74 -1.04
CA ILE A 155 -0.42 7.52 -0.03
C ILE A 155 0.62 6.59 -0.64
N GLY A 156 1.76 7.13 -1.02
CA GLY A 156 2.92 6.39 -1.48
C GLY A 156 3.81 5.93 -0.33
N GLU A 157 4.68 4.97 -0.59
CA GLU A 157 5.57 4.39 0.41
C GLU A 157 4.80 3.93 1.66
N ALA A 158 3.60 3.37 1.44
CA ALA A 158 2.61 3.16 2.48
C ALA A 158 2.94 1.96 3.36
N SER A 159 2.67 2.10 4.66
CA SER A 159 2.57 1.01 5.62
C SER A 159 1.26 1.13 6.39
N PHE A 160 0.77 0.03 6.95
CA PHE A 160 -0.47 0.06 7.70
C PHE A 160 -0.45 -0.81 8.94
N ILE A 161 -1.31 -0.46 9.90
CA ILE A 161 -1.66 -1.28 11.05
C ILE A 161 -3.18 -1.41 11.14
N LYS A 162 -3.67 -2.61 11.45
CA LYS A 162 -5.09 -2.79 11.79
C LYS A 162 -5.39 -2.19 13.16
N LEU A 163 -6.58 -1.63 13.30
CA LEU A 163 -7.07 -1.07 14.53
C LEU A 163 -8.33 -1.82 14.99
N LEU A 164 -8.49 -1.97 16.29
CA LEU A 164 -9.77 -2.35 16.90
C LEU A 164 -10.77 -1.20 16.76
N PRO A 165 -12.09 -1.45 16.96
CA PRO A 165 -13.12 -0.41 16.92
C PRO A 165 -12.85 0.78 17.88
N ASN A 166 -12.14 0.53 18.97
CA ASN A 166 -11.71 1.58 19.93
C ASN A 166 -10.46 2.35 19.49
N GLY A 167 -9.95 2.10 18.27
CA GLY A 167 -8.78 2.77 17.71
C GLY A 167 -7.43 2.30 18.23
N LYS A 168 -7.40 1.27 19.08
CA LYS A 168 -6.14 0.63 19.51
C LYS A 168 -5.65 -0.32 18.42
N PRO A 169 -4.32 -0.56 18.30
CA PRO A 169 -3.80 -1.60 17.42
C PRO A 169 -4.48 -2.94 17.72
N ALA A 170 -4.89 -3.62 16.66
CA ALA A 170 -5.34 -5.01 16.80
C ALA A 170 -4.15 -5.86 17.25
N PRO A 171 -4.34 -6.84 18.16
CA PRO A 171 -3.29 -7.79 18.47
C PRO A 171 -2.86 -8.50 17.19
N GLU A 172 -1.57 -8.79 17.08
CA GLU A 172 -1.12 -9.66 15.99
C GLU A 172 -1.88 -10.98 16.09
N PRO A 173 -2.46 -11.44 14.99
CA PRO A 173 -3.25 -12.66 15.04
C PRO A 173 -2.35 -13.86 15.39
N GLU A 174 -2.83 -14.71 16.28
CA GLU A 174 -2.14 -15.97 16.58
C GLU A 174 -2.00 -16.80 15.30
N LYS A 175 -0.81 -17.33 15.05
CA LYS A 175 -0.53 -18.17 13.88
C LYS A 175 -1.43 -19.40 13.90
N MET A 176 -2.40 -19.46 13.02
CA MET A 176 -3.22 -20.67 12.86
C MET A 176 -2.52 -21.66 11.94
N PRO A 177 -2.47 -22.95 12.29
CA PRO A 177 -1.72 -23.93 11.55
C PRO A 177 -2.53 -24.52 10.38
N VAL A 178 -2.73 -23.76 9.31
CA VAL A 178 -3.02 -24.39 8.01
C VAL A 178 -1.67 -24.74 7.39
N LYS A 179 -1.34 -26.01 7.34
CA LYS A 179 -0.10 -26.47 6.70
C LYS A 179 -0.38 -26.77 5.24
N VAL A 180 -0.08 -25.84 4.37
CA VAL A 180 -0.14 -26.07 2.91
C VAL A 180 0.95 -27.07 2.53
N VAL A 181 0.55 -28.17 1.90
CA VAL A 181 1.45 -29.22 1.40
C VAL A 181 1.88 -28.90 -0.03
N SER A 182 0.91 -28.65 -0.89
CA SER A 182 1.16 -28.22 -2.27
C SER A 182 0.00 -27.39 -2.79
N ALA A 183 0.28 -26.54 -3.77
CA ALA A 183 -0.75 -25.78 -4.48
C ALA A 183 -0.37 -25.63 -5.95
N VAL A 184 -1.35 -25.84 -6.84
CA VAL A 184 -1.19 -25.64 -8.27
C VAL A 184 -2.31 -24.78 -8.81
N TYR A 185 -2.00 -23.95 -9.82
CA TYR A 185 -2.95 -23.08 -10.48
C TYR A 185 -2.86 -23.22 -11.98
N GLY A 186 -3.99 -23.44 -12.63
CA GLY A 186 -4.00 -23.61 -14.07
C GLY A 186 -5.29 -24.16 -14.63
N SER A 187 -5.25 -24.62 -15.89
CA SER A 187 -6.36 -25.17 -16.64
C SER A 187 -5.90 -26.31 -17.58
N GLY A 188 -6.76 -27.27 -17.81
CA GLY A 188 -6.47 -28.42 -18.68
C GLY A 188 -5.27 -29.23 -18.19
N THR A 189 -4.20 -29.26 -18.97
CA THR A 189 -2.94 -29.95 -18.63
C THR A 189 -1.82 -28.97 -18.22
N HIS A 190 -2.10 -27.66 -18.18
CA HIS A 190 -1.13 -26.62 -17.91
C HIS A 190 -1.35 -26.02 -16.53
N PHE A 191 -0.50 -26.42 -15.59
CA PHE A 191 -0.52 -25.94 -14.21
C PHE A 191 0.85 -25.39 -13.82
N ALA A 192 0.84 -24.27 -13.10
CA ALA A 192 2.00 -23.72 -12.42
C ALA A 192 1.99 -24.14 -10.94
N ASP A 193 3.15 -24.49 -10.40
CA ASP A 193 3.33 -24.66 -8.96
C ASP A 193 3.34 -23.29 -8.29
N VAL A 194 2.38 -23.06 -7.41
CA VAL A 194 2.23 -21.84 -6.63
C VAL A 194 2.32 -22.10 -5.13
N THR A 195 2.88 -23.25 -4.74
CA THR A 195 2.93 -23.73 -3.35
C THR A 195 3.51 -22.70 -2.38
N GLU A 196 4.71 -22.20 -2.67
CA GLU A 196 5.36 -21.23 -1.77
C GLU A 196 4.59 -19.91 -1.72
N ARG A 197 3.99 -19.51 -2.84
CA ARG A 197 3.18 -18.32 -2.89
C ARG A 197 1.93 -18.44 -2.02
N VAL A 198 1.22 -19.57 -2.10
CA VAL A 198 0.03 -19.86 -1.28
C VAL A 198 0.38 -19.99 0.19
N LYS A 199 1.52 -20.62 0.53
CA LYS A 199 2.02 -20.66 1.91
C LYS A 199 2.20 -19.26 2.47
N ASN A 200 2.84 -18.38 1.72
CA ASN A 200 3.06 -16.98 2.14
C ASN A 200 1.76 -16.21 2.27
N LEU A 201 0.81 -16.38 1.34
CA LEU A 201 -0.49 -15.71 1.39
C LEU A 201 -1.37 -16.18 2.56
N LEU A 202 -1.20 -17.42 3.03
CA LEU A 202 -1.95 -18.00 4.14
C LEU A 202 -1.14 -18.06 5.46
N ALA A 203 0.04 -17.42 5.51
CA ALA A 203 0.90 -17.43 6.69
C ALA A 203 0.25 -16.77 7.92
N GLU A 204 -0.64 -15.80 7.69
CA GLU A 204 -1.29 -15.05 8.74
C GLU A 204 -2.72 -15.56 9.00
N PRO A 205 -3.16 -15.67 10.25
CA PRO A 205 -4.53 -16.02 10.59
C PRO A 205 -5.52 -15.02 10.01
N GLY A 206 -6.62 -15.53 9.50
CA GLY A 206 -7.63 -14.71 8.83
C GLY A 206 -7.22 -14.19 7.46
N ALA A 207 -6.05 -14.61 6.94
CA ALA A 207 -5.60 -14.29 5.60
C ALA A 207 -6.62 -14.75 4.54
N GLN A 208 -6.80 -13.90 3.52
CA GLN A 208 -7.63 -14.19 2.35
C GLN A 208 -7.01 -13.57 1.10
N PHE A 209 -7.21 -14.20 -0.03
CA PHE A 209 -6.76 -13.68 -1.33
C PHE A 209 -7.71 -14.17 -2.43
N ILE A 210 -7.56 -13.62 -3.61
CA ILE A 210 -8.31 -14.02 -4.81
C ILE A 210 -7.46 -14.96 -5.65
N ALA A 211 -8.02 -16.09 -6.08
CA ALA A 211 -7.35 -17.06 -6.94
C ALA A 211 -7.22 -16.50 -8.36
N ASN A 212 -6.25 -15.63 -8.60
CA ASN A 212 -5.97 -15.05 -9.90
C ASN A 212 -4.48 -14.74 -10.08
N PRO A 213 -4.02 -14.49 -11.33
CA PRO A 213 -2.60 -14.26 -11.62
C PRO A 213 -1.92 -13.19 -10.79
N PRO A 214 -2.52 -12.01 -10.52
CA PRO A 214 -1.88 -10.99 -9.69
C PRO A 214 -1.54 -11.48 -8.28
N TRP A 215 -2.44 -12.20 -7.63
CA TRP A 215 -2.20 -12.74 -6.29
C TRP A 215 -1.24 -13.93 -6.30
N LEU A 216 -1.37 -14.81 -7.30
CA LEU A 216 -0.60 -16.07 -7.36
C LEU A 216 0.77 -15.90 -8.04
N GLY A 217 0.96 -14.83 -8.81
CA GLY A 217 2.22 -14.56 -9.51
C GLY A 217 2.49 -15.49 -10.70
N ALA A 218 1.46 -16.17 -11.19
CA ALA A 218 1.54 -17.10 -12.33
C ALA A 218 0.29 -17.02 -13.20
N ASP A 219 0.47 -17.08 -14.51
CA ASP A 219 -0.61 -17.18 -15.50
C ASP A 219 -0.24 -18.25 -16.56
N PRO A 220 -0.43 -19.54 -16.23
CA PRO A 220 0.00 -20.63 -17.11
C PRO A 220 -0.86 -20.78 -18.38
N THR A 221 -2.07 -20.20 -18.39
CA THR A 221 -3.02 -20.29 -19.51
C THR A 221 -3.76 -18.96 -19.68
N PRO A 222 -3.10 -17.92 -20.26
CA PRO A 222 -3.72 -16.63 -20.48
C PRO A 222 -5.03 -16.73 -21.28
N GLY A 223 -6.06 -16.02 -20.83
CA GLY A 223 -7.38 -16.01 -21.49
C GLY A 223 -8.28 -17.21 -21.19
N TRP A 224 -7.83 -18.18 -20.41
CA TRP A 224 -8.63 -19.34 -19.99
C TRP A 224 -8.99 -19.26 -18.51
N ASN A 225 -10.19 -19.75 -18.16
CA ASN A 225 -10.55 -19.89 -16.77
C ASN A 225 -9.66 -20.95 -16.10
N LYS A 226 -9.12 -20.59 -14.96
CA LYS A 226 -8.17 -21.41 -14.20
C LYS A 226 -8.75 -21.85 -12.87
N THR A 227 -8.21 -22.90 -12.33
CA THR A 227 -8.55 -23.41 -11.00
C THR A 227 -7.30 -23.47 -10.14
N LEU A 228 -7.42 -22.97 -8.93
CA LEU A 228 -6.45 -23.18 -7.85
C LEU A 228 -6.84 -24.45 -7.08
N VAL A 229 -5.89 -25.38 -6.96
CA VAL A 229 -6.03 -26.59 -6.15
C VAL A 229 -4.99 -26.51 -5.05
N ILE A 230 -5.42 -26.60 -3.79
CA ILE A 230 -4.55 -26.58 -2.61
C ILE A 230 -4.71 -27.89 -1.86
N VAL A 231 -3.61 -28.63 -1.69
CA VAL A 231 -3.52 -29.74 -0.75
C VAL A 231 -2.97 -29.20 0.56
N HIS A 232 -3.72 -29.37 1.64
CA HIS A 232 -3.34 -28.86 2.95
C HIS A 232 -3.61 -29.89 4.04
N GLU A 233 -3.02 -29.67 5.20
CA GLU A 233 -3.16 -30.54 6.36
C GLU A 233 -3.85 -29.77 7.50
N VAL A 234 -4.92 -30.37 8.04
CA VAL A 234 -5.67 -29.87 9.20
C VAL A 234 -5.71 -30.99 10.24
N LYS A 235 -5.18 -30.77 11.43
CA LYS A 235 -5.14 -31.75 12.54
C LYS A 235 -4.60 -33.10 12.09
N GLY A 236 -3.54 -33.12 11.26
CA GLY A 236 -2.88 -34.31 10.76
C GLY A 236 -3.61 -35.04 9.61
N LYS A 237 -4.75 -34.51 9.13
CA LYS A 237 -5.48 -35.04 7.96
C LYS A 237 -5.23 -34.20 6.74
N ARG A 238 -4.93 -34.83 5.61
CA ARG A 238 -4.81 -34.15 4.31
C ARG A 238 -6.20 -33.89 3.74
N CYS A 239 -6.38 -32.63 3.32
CA CYS A 239 -7.59 -32.14 2.67
C CYS A 239 -7.23 -31.48 1.35
N VAL A 240 -8.19 -31.38 0.45
CA VAL A 240 -8.05 -30.69 -0.83
C VAL A 240 -9.09 -29.56 -0.87
N PHE A 241 -8.63 -28.37 -1.21
CA PHE A 241 -9.47 -27.21 -1.46
C PHE A 241 -9.32 -26.76 -2.91
N THR A 242 -10.41 -26.36 -3.52
CA THR A 242 -10.42 -25.83 -4.88
C THR A 242 -11.12 -24.48 -4.95
N ALA A 243 -10.57 -23.56 -5.75
CA ALA A 243 -11.19 -22.30 -6.08
C ALA A 243 -11.05 -22.03 -7.57
N GLY A 244 -12.15 -21.70 -8.26
CA GLY A 244 -12.11 -21.21 -9.63
C GLY A 244 -11.42 -19.85 -9.71
N GLU A 245 -11.12 -19.41 -10.92
CA GLU A 245 -10.52 -18.09 -11.17
C GLU A 245 -11.40 -16.98 -10.58
N ASN A 246 -10.76 -16.02 -9.91
CA ASN A 246 -11.38 -14.95 -9.13
C ASN A 246 -12.18 -15.45 -7.90
N GLY A 247 -12.09 -16.72 -7.56
CA GLY A 247 -12.66 -17.26 -6.32
C GLY A 247 -11.87 -16.80 -5.10
N GLU A 248 -12.62 -16.52 -4.01
CA GLU A 248 -12.00 -16.17 -2.72
C GLU A 248 -11.40 -17.40 -2.05
N VAL A 249 -10.17 -17.26 -1.57
CA VAL A 249 -9.45 -18.25 -0.76
C VAL A 249 -9.15 -17.65 0.60
N SER A 250 -9.48 -18.36 1.67
CA SER A 250 -9.17 -17.89 3.02
C SER A 250 -8.74 -19.03 3.93
N ALA A 251 -7.90 -18.73 4.91
CA ALA A 251 -7.49 -19.70 5.93
C ALA A 251 -8.70 -20.34 6.64
N ALA A 252 -9.77 -19.57 6.88
CA ALA A 252 -11.00 -20.05 7.50
C ALA A 252 -11.76 -21.07 6.62
N ARG A 253 -11.67 -20.98 5.29
CA ARG A 253 -12.29 -21.93 4.35
C ARG A 253 -11.53 -23.25 4.26
N LEU A 254 -10.21 -23.20 4.46
CA LEU A 254 -9.36 -24.39 4.48
C LEU A 254 -9.50 -25.18 5.79
N LEU A 255 -10.05 -24.58 6.85
CA LEU A 255 -10.24 -25.24 8.16
C LEU A 255 -11.60 -25.96 8.29
N LYS A 256 -12.49 -25.82 7.30
CA LYS A 256 -13.79 -26.50 7.24
C LYS A 256 -13.65 -27.89 6.62
#